data_e5e472873ad429024eacd15ac6ba1525
#
_entry.id   e5e472873ad429024eacd15ac6ba1525
#
_cell.length_a   1.000
_cell.length_b   1.000
_cell.length_c   1.000
_cell.angle_alpha   90.00
_cell.angle_beta   90.00
_cell.angle_gamma   90.00
#
_symmetry.space_group_name_H-M   'P 1'
#
loop_
_entity.id
_entity.type
_entity.pdbx_description
1 polymer ?
#
loop_
_entity_poly.entity_id
_entity_poly.type
_entity_poly.pdbx_seq_one_letter_code
_entity_poly.pdbx_strand_id
1 'polypeptide(L)'
;MWREIVLKYSIMENKKSLSQIEQDLINFWDKEKIFEKFLKNNLSRAKAEKKTFSFFDGPPFASGSPHYGHIMVSFIKDAVLKYWSLRGFSVEQTFGWDCHGLPVELYVEKKIGIKSKKDIFKLGENEYKSIEKFNEICKNSVFDCIDEWHQMFKRIGRWGDFKNAYSTMDNKYI
;
A
#
# COMPACT_ATOMS: atom_id res chain seq x y z
N MET A 1 11.57 16.40 21.01
CA MET A 1 11.30 15.93 19.63
C MET A 1 9.95 16.44 19.10
N TRP A 2 8.76 16.02 19.62
CA TRP A 2 7.46 16.53 19.13
C TRP A 2 7.25 18.03 19.37
N ARG A 3 7.67 18.59 20.52
CA ARG A 3 7.62 20.04 20.78
C ARG A 3 8.45 20.87 19.81
N GLU A 4 9.61 20.38 19.41
CA GLU A 4 10.48 21.07 18.43
C GLU A 4 9.89 21.02 17.02
N ILE A 5 9.24 19.91 16.66
CA ILE A 5 8.53 19.78 15.39
C ILE A 5 7.36 20.77 15.34
N VAL A 6 6.52 20.81 16.37
CA VAL A 6 5.38 21.75 16.46
C VAL A 6 5.83 23.21 16.47
N LEU A 7 6.88 23.55 17.22
CA LEU A 7 7.44 24.92 17.25
C LEU A 7 8.03 25.33 15.89
N LYS A 8 8.73 24.43 15.21
CA LYS A 8 9.32 24.73 13.89
C LYS A 8 8.25 24.97 12.82
N TYR A 9 7.07 24.34 12.94
CA TYR A 9 5.95 24.57 12.03
C TYR A 9 5.06 25.76 12.44
N SER A 10 4.99 26.14 13.71
CA SER A 10 4.24 27.32 14.15
C SER A 10 4.96 28.66 13.85
N ILE A 11 6.28 28.63 13.59
CA ILE A 11 7.09 29.81 13.28
C ILE A 11 7.25 30.03 11.76
N MET A 12 6.78 29.13 10.93
CA MET A 12 6.79 29.34 9.48
C MET A 12 5.65 30.27 9.09
N GLU A 13 5.94 31.58 9.05
CA GLU A 13 5.03 32.61 8.53
C GLU A 13 4.48 32.25 7.15
N ASN A 14 3.31 31.79 7.14
CA ASN A 14 2.08 32.01 6.37
C ASN A 14 2.11 32.50 4.91
N LYS A 15 2.92 31.84 4.04
CA LYS A 15 2.67 31.95 2.59
C LYS A 15 2.48 30.61 1.88
N LYS A 16 2.60 29.49 2.59
CA LYS A 16 2.46 28.15 1.98
C LYS A 16 1.02 27.64 2.06
N SER A 17 0.53 27.06 0.98
CA SER A 17 -0.74 26.33 0.99
C SER A 17 -0.64 25.09 1.87
N LEU A 18 -1.79 24.57 2.36
CA LEU A 18 -1.84 23.31 3.13
C LEU A 18 -1.14 22.18 2.37
N SER A 19 -1.36 22.08 1.06
CA SER A 19 -0.73 21.05 0.22
C SER A 19 0.81 21.15 0.23
N GLN A 20 1.37 22.36 0.26
CA GLN A 20 2.83 22.55 0.35
C GLN A 20 3.35 22.17 1.74
N ILE A 21 2.63 22.50 2.80
CA ILE A 21 2.99 22.13 4.17
C ILE A 21 3.00 20.62 4.32
N GLU A 22 1.97 19.93 3.81
CA GLU A 22 1.89 18.47 3.82
C GLU A 22 3.05 17.82 3.05
N GLN A 23 3.39 18.36 1.88
CA GLN A 23 4.50 17.85 1.09
C GLN A 23 5.85 18.04 1.79
N ASP A 24 6.07 19.18 2.42
CA ASP A 24 7.28 19.46 3.21
C ASP A 24 7.38 18.49 4.40
N LEU A 25 6.25 18.18 5.05
CA LEU A 25 6.19 17.22 6.15
C LEU A 25 6.53 15.80 5.70
N ILE A 26 5.99 15.37 4.57
CA ILE A 26 6.30 14.05 3.97
C ILE A 26 7.79 13.95 3.64
N ASN A 27 8.34 14.98 3.01
CA ASN A 27 9.76 15.04 2.68
C ASN A 27 10.66 15.02 3.94
N PHE A 28 10.21 15.68 5.01
CA PHE A 28 10.89 15.63 6.31
C PHE A 28 10.84 14.21 6.91
N TRP A 29 9.69 13.54 6.87
CA TRP A 29 9.55 12.16 7.37
C TRP A 29 10.48 11.19 6.64
N ASP A 30 10.57 11.31 5.31
CA ASP A 30 11.45 10.48 4.49
C ASP A 30 12.93 10.73 4.83
N LYS A 31 13.32 12.01 4.87
CA LYS A 31 14.71 12.42 5.16
C LYS A 31 15.17 11.96 6.55
N GLU A 32 14.32 12.13 7.54
CA GLU A 32 14.63 11.80 8.93
C GLU A 32 14.33 10.35 9.29
N LYS A 33 13.82 9.54 8.35
CA LYS A 33 13.41 8.15 8.57
C LYS A 33 12.49 8.01 9.79
N ILE A 34 11.47 8.88 9.86
CA ILE A 34 10.59 8.96 11.03
C ILE A 34 9.83 7.66 11.25
N PHE A 35 9.37 7.01 10.18
CA PHE A 35 8.65 5.74 10.26
C PHE A 35 9.52 4.64 10.87
N GLU A 36 10.76 4.47 10.41
CA GLU A 36 11.68 3.44 10.91
C GLU A 36 12.07 3.71 12.38
N LYS A 37 12.32 4.97 12.73
CA LYS A 37 12.60 5.36 14.12
C LYS A 37 11.40 5.07 15.03
N PHE A 38 10.20 5.34 14.55
CA PHE A 38 8.96 5.09 15.28
C PHE A 38 8.73 3.60 15.52
N LEU A 39 8.86 2.76 14.48
CA LEU A 39 8.75 1.31 14.60
C LEU A 39 9.76 0.74 15.59
N LYS A 40 11.03 1.14 15.48
CA LYS A 40 12.09 0.69 16.40
C LYS A 40 11.77 1.03 17.85
N ASN A 41 11.31 2.23 18.11
CA ASN A 41 10.96 2.67 19.47
C ASN A 41 9.75 1.90 20.01
N ASN A 42 8.74 1.66 19.19
CA ASN A 42 7.55 0.91 19.58
C ASN A 42 7.86 -0.56 19.85
N LEU A 43 8.65 -1.22 19.00
CA LEU A 43 9.08 -2.59 19.20
C LEU A 43 9.86 -2.76 20.52
N SER A 44 10.76 -1.83 20.84
CA SER A 44 11.53 -1.86 22.08
C SER A 44 10.64 -1.71 23.32
N ARG A 45 9.69 -0.77 23.29
CA ARG A 45 8.73 -0.52 24.37
C ARG A 45 7.76 -1.70 24.54
N ALA A 46 7.21 -2.18 23.45
CA ALA A 46 6.22 -3.25 23.47
C ALA A 46 6.80 -4.59 23.94
N LYS A 47 8.09 -4.88 23.64
CA LYS A 47 8.81 -6.04 24.20
C LYS A 47 8.90 -5.94 25.72
N ALA A 48 9.20 -4.76 26.25
CA ALA A 48 9.30 -4.54 27.70
C ALA A 48 7.92 -4.66 28.39
N GLU A 49 6.86 -4.12 27.78
CA GLU A 49 5.52 -4.10 28.37
C GLU A 49 4.63 -5.26 27.91
N LYS A 50 5.08 -6.12 26.98
CA LYS A 50 4.32 -7.24 26.38
C LYS A 50 2.98 -6.81 25.77
N LYS A 51 2.93 -5.60 25.19
CA LYS A 51 1.75 -5.04 24.55
C LYS A 51 1.83 -5.17 23.04
N THR A 52 0.95 -5.97 22.45
CA THR A 52 0.83 -6.12 20.99
C THR A 52 -0.60 -5.80 20.56
N PHE A 53 -0.72 -5.19 19.38
CA PHE A 53 -1.98 -5.01 18.68
C PHE A 53 -1.85 -5.65 17.30
N SER A 54 -2.58 -6.74 17.09
CA SER A 54 -2.57 -7.46 15.81
C SER A 54 -3.61 -6.85 14.87
N PHE A 55 -3.20 -6.63 13.63
CA PHE A 55 -4.05 -6.09 12.60
C PHE A 55 -3.92 -6.94 11.33
N PHE A 56 -5.06 -7.37 10.80
CA PHE A 56 -5.15 -8.11 9.55
C PHE A 56 -5.66 -7.16 8.46
N ASP A 57 -4.80 -6.85 7.50
CA ASP A 57 -5.17 -6.01 6.37
C ASP A 57 -5.83 -6.85 5.26
N GLY A 58 -6.85 -6.29 4.61
CA GLY A 58 -7.32 -6.76 3.32
C GLY A 58 -6.48 -6.07 2.23
N PRO A 59 -5.59 -6.81 1.55
CA PRO A 59 -4.68 -6.21 0.59
C PRO A 59 -5.41 -5.69 -0.65
N PRO A 60 -4.99 -4.55 -1.23
CA PRO A 60 -5.57 -4.03 -2.45
C PRO A 60 -5.02 -4.72 -3.70
N PHE A 61 -5.74 -4.58 -4.81
CA PHE A 61 -5.27 -4.92 -6.16
C PHE A 61 -4.51 -3.75 -6.78
N ALA A 62 -3.27 -3.96 -7.25
CA ALA A 62 -2.47 -2.94 -7.92
C ALA A 62 -2.60 -2.98 -9.46
N SER A 63 -3.50 -3.77 -10.01
CA SER A 63 -3.78 -3.86 -11.45
C SER A 63 -4.54 -2.65 -12.00
N GLY A 64 -5.19 -1.85 -11.14
CA GLY A 64 -5.90 -0.62 -11.49
C GLY A 64 -5.48 0.57 -10.63
N SER A 65 -5.70 1.80 -11.14
CA SER A 65 -5.41 3.03 -10.42
C SER A 65 -6.21 3.15 -9.12
N PRO A 66 -5.62 3.72 -8.04
CA PRO A 66 -6.36 3.96 -6.81
C PRO A 66 -7.47 5.01 -7.00
N HIS A 67 -8.55 4.86 -6.25
CA HIS A 67 -9.68 5.79 -6.26
C HIS A 67 -10.05 6.23 -4.83
N TYR A 68 -10.98 7.16 -4.69
CA TYR A 68 -11.36 7.73 -3.39
C TYR A 68 -11.75 6.71 -2.32
N GLY A 69 -12.39 5.61 -2.68
CA GLY A 69 -12.68 4.52 -1.75
C GLY A 69 -11.42 3.92 -1.14
N HIS A 70 -10.38 3.72 -1.95
CA HIS A 70 -9.09 3.23 -1.48
C HIS A 70 -8.39 4.23 -0.55
N ILE A 71 -8.48 5.53 -0.86
CA ILE A 71 -7.93 6.60 -0.01
C ILE A 71 -8.61 6.58 1.35
N MET A 72 -9.95 6.55 1.38
CA MET A 72 -10.74 6.54 2.62
C MET A 72 -10.40 5.33 3.49
N VAL A 73 -10.42 4.12 2.92
CA VAL A 73 -10.09 2.89 3.65
C VAL A 73 -8.65 2.94 4.17
N SER A 74 -7.70 3.39 3.35
CA SER A 74 -6.30 3.54 3.76
C SER A 74 -6.13 4.52 4.91
N PHE A 75 -6.87 5.63 4.89
CA PHE A 75 -6.83 6.64 5.94
C PHE A 75 -7.34 6.09 7.28
N ILE A 76 -8.44 5.34 7.25
CA ILE A 76 -9.01 4.72 8.47
C ILE A 76 -8.04 3.68 9.04
N LYS A 77 -7.50 2.80 8.19
CA LYS A 77 -6.52 1.79 8.60
C LYS A 77 -5.29 2.45 9.26
N ASP A 78 -4.72 3.45 8.61
CA ASP A 78 -3.54 4.16 9.08
C ASP A 78 -3.78 4.88 10.41
N ALA A 79 -4.94 5.52 10.57
CA ALA A 79 -5.34 6.18 11.83
C ALA A 79 -5.41 5.19 13.00
N VAL A 80 -6.01 4.01 12.78
CA VAL A 80 -6.10 2.95 13.80
C VAL A 80 -4.72 2.44 14.19
N LEU A 81 -3.88 2.13 13.20
CA LEU A 81 -2.52 1.61 13.45
C LEU A 81 -1.65 2.64 14.18
N LYS A 82 -1.68 3.90 13.75
CA LYS A 82 -0.97 5.00 14.42
C LYS A 82 -1.48 5.23 15.84
N TYR A 83 -2.79 5.19 16.05
CA TYR A 83 -3.37 5.34 17.38
C TYR A 83 -2.82 4.30 18.37
N TRP A 84 -2.91 3.01 18.02
CA TRP A 84 -2.41 1.95 18.90
C TRP A 84 -0.90 2.01 19.09
N SER A 85 -0.16 2.34 18.05
CA SER A 85 1.28 2.55 18.15
C SER A 85 1.62 3.71 19.09
N LEU A 86 0.90 4.84 19.02
CA LEU A 86 1.09 5.99 19.92
C LEU A 86 0.71 5.64 21.37
N ARG A 87 -0.21 4.71 21.58
CA ARG A 87 -0.56 4.15 22.89
C ARG A 87 0.49 3.20 23.46
N GLY A 88 1.59 2.97 22.74
CA GLY A 88 2.71 2.15 23.19
C GLY A 88 2.60 0.66 22.85
N PHE A 89 1.64 0.27 22.01
CA PHE A 89 1.56 -1.10 21.50
C PHE A 89 2.56 -1.32 20.38
N SER A 90 3.09 -2.54 20.30
CA SER A 90 3.73 -3.02 19.06
C SER A 90 2.64 -3.30 18.05
N VAL A 91 2.70 -2.59 16.93
CA VAL A 91 1.78 -2.77 15.81
C VAL A 91 2.61 -3.19 14.61
N GLU A 92 2.39 -4.39 14.14
CA GLU A 92 2.99 -4.87 12.91
C GLU A 92 2.32 -4.16 11.74
N GLN A 93 3.13 -3.50 10.90
CA GLN A 93 2.65 -2.71 9.77
C GLN A 93 2.94 -3.44 8.45
N THR A 94 2.67 -4.75 8.45
CA THR A 94 2.79 -5.59 7.26
C THR A 94 1.81 -5.11 6.19
N PHE A 95 2.31 -5.02 4.96
CA PHE A 95 1.53 -4.66 3.80
C PHE A 95 1.49 -5.82 2.81
N GLY A 96 0.45 -5.88 1.98
CA GLY A 96 0.31 -6.90 0.96
C GLY A 96 -0.44 -6.43 -0.27
N TRP A 97 -0.34 -7.23 -1.33
CA TRP A 97 -1.04 -7.03 -2.59
C TRP A 97 -1.90 -8.24 -2.91
N ASP A 98 -3.17 -8.01 -3.24
CA ASP A 98 -4.03 -9.04 -3.79
C ASP A 98 -3.75 -9.19 -5.29
N CYS A 99 -3.52 -10.43 -5.72
CA CYS A 99 -2.99 -10.71 -7.05
C CYS A 99 -3.89 -11.63 -7.87
N HIS A 100 -5.06 -12.03 -7.34
CA HIS A 100 -5.91 -13.02 -7.97
C HIS A 100 -7.32 -12.53 -8.23
N GLY A 101 -8.02 -13.25 -9.12
CA GLY A 101 -9.45 -13.18 -9.33
C GLY A 101 -9.90 -12.14 -10.34
N LEU A 102 -11.20 -11.93 -10.36
CA LEU A 102 -11.93 -11.17 -11.37
C LEU A 102 -11.42 -9.74 -11.63
N PRO A 103 -10.97 -8.97 -10.63
CA PRO A 103 -10.46 -7.62 -10.90
C PRO A 103 -9.24 -7.61 -11.83
N VAL A 104 -8.32 -8.56 -11.65
CA VAL A 104 -7.13 -8.69 -12.50
C VAL A 104 -7.52 -9.18 -13.89
N GLU A 105 -8.40 -10.20 -13.97
CA GLU A 105 -8.88 -10.73 -15.25
C GLU A 105 -9.57 -9.65 -16.08
N LEU A 106 -10.52 -8.91 -15.51
CA LEU A 106 -11.24 -7.82 -16.19
C LEU A 106 -10.31 -6.70 -16.66
N TYR A 107 -9.30 -6.37 -15.84
CA TYR A 107 -8.30 -5.41 -16.24
C TYR A 107 -7.51 -5.87 -17.47
N VAL A 108 -7.08 -7.13 -17.48
CA VAL A 108 -6.33 -7.73 -18.59
C VAL A 108 -7.21 -7.89 -19.83
N GLU A 109 -8.43 -8.40 -19.68
CA GLU A 109 -9.39 -8.51 -20.79
C GLU A 109 -9.55 -7.17 -21.52
N LYS A 110 -9.72 -6.09 -20.75
CA LYS A 110 -9.81 -4.73 -21.31
C LYS A 110 -8.50 -4.29 -21.97
N LYS A 111 -7.37 -4.56 -21.34
CA LYS A 111 -6.02 -4.17 -21.80
C LYS A 111 -5.67 -4.81 -23.15
N ILE A 112 -6.01 -6.07 -23.36
CA ILE A 112 -5.72 -6.82 -24.60
C ILE A 112 -6.91 -6.89 -25.57
N GLY A 113 -8.01 -6.21 -25.26
CA GLY A 113 -9.16 -6.10 -26.17
C GLY A 113 -10.05 -7.35 -26.26
N ILE A 114 -10.08 -8.19 -25.24
CA ILE A 114 -11.01 -9.33 -25.14
C ILE A 114 -12.43 -8.79 -25.01
N LYS A 115 -13.31 -9.22 -25.91
CA LYS A 115 -14.74 -8.85 -25.91
C LYS A 115 -15.64 -9.95 -25.35
N SER A 116 -15.17 -11.19 -25.37
CA SER A 116 -15.89 -12.37 -24.90
C SER A 116 -14.92 -13.34 -24.30
N LYS A 117 -15.31 -14.06 -23.24
CA LYS A 117 -14.48 -15.13 -22.64
C LYS A 117 -14.03 -16.18 -23.65
N LYS A 118 -14.81 -16.39 -24.72
CA LYS A 118 -14.44 -17.30 -25.84
C LYS A 118 -13.18 -16.81 -26.60
N ASP A 119 -12.90 -15.51 -26.55
CA ASP A 119 -11.71 -14.96 -27.23
C ASP A 119 -10.42 -15.28 -26.49
N ILE A 120 -10.49 -15.60 -25.19
CA ILE A 120 -9.35 -16.09 -24.39
C ILE A 120 -8.80 -17.38 -25.01
N PHE A 121 -9.68 -18.28 -25.44
CA PHE A 121 -9.29 -19.55 -26.06
C PHE A 121 -8.63 -19.43 -27.44
N LYS A 122 -8.57 -18.21 -28.00
CA LYS A 122 -7.89 -17.91 -29.27
C LYS A 122 -6.48 -17.34 -29.09
N LEU A 123 -6.01 -17.15 -27.86
CA LEU A 123 -4.71 -16.54 -27.57
C LEU A 123 -3.53 -17.46 -27.85
N GLY A 124 -3.73 -18.77 -27.85
CA GLY A 124 -2.71 -19.81 -28.09
C GLY A 124 -3.11 -20.82 -29.12
N GLU A 125 -2.26 -21.80 -29.37
CA GLU A 125 -2.45 -22.86 -30.36
C GLU A 125 -3.59 -23.84 -30.00
N ASN A 126 -3.92 -23.96 -28.72
CA ASN A 126 -4.98 -24.78 -28.18
C ASN A 126 -5.53 -24.15 -26.90
N GLU A 127 -6.60 -24.71 -26.34
CA GLU A 127 -7.28 -24.20 -25.16
C GLU A 127 -6.35 -24.09 -23.96
N TYR A 128 -5.56 -25.12 -23.68
CA TYR A 128 -4.61 -25.13 -22.57
C TYR A 128 -3.56 -24.01 -22.71
N LYS A 129 -2.93 -23.90 -23.89
CA LYS A 129 -1.95 -22.86 -24.19
C LYS A 129 -2.54 -21.44 -24.17
N SER A 130 -3.81 -21.33 -24.53
CA SER A 130 -4.54 -20.06 -24.47
C SER A 130 -4.75 -19.60 -23.02
N ILE A 131 -5.17 -20.51 -22.14
CA ILE A 131 -5.34 -20.24 -20.70
C ILE A 131 -4.00 -19.93 -20.04
N GLU A 132 -2.96 -20.72 -20.32
CA GLU A 132 -1.61 -20.49 -19.83
C GLU A 132 -1.12 -19.07 -20.18
N LYS A 133 -1.28 -18.68 -21.44
CA LYS A 133 -0.89 -17.35 -21.92
C LYS A 133 -1.71 -16.23 -21.27
N PHE A 134 -3.00 -16.41 -21.11
CA PHE A 134 -3.85 -15.45 -20.42
C PHE A 134 -3.44 -15.27 -18.95
N ASN A 135 -3.19 -16.37 -18.25
CA ASN A 135 -2.72 -16.34 -16.85
C ASN A 135 -1.35 -15.67 -16.72
N GLU A 136 -0.45 -15.90 -17.68
CA GLU A 136 0.85 -15.21 -17.71
C GLU A 136 0.69 -13.68 -17.89
N ILE A 137 -0.21 -13.26 -18.80
CA ILE A 137 -0.52 -11.85 -18.97
C ILE A 137 -1.12 -11.26 -17.70
N CYS A 138 -2.04 -11.96 -17.03
CA CYS A 138 -2.61 -11.57 -15.75
C CYS A 138 -1.52 -11.38 -14.71
N LYS A 139 -0.65 -12.38 -14.52
CA LYS A 139 0.47 -12.34 -13.59
C LYS A 139 1.38 -11.14 -13.82
N ASN A 140 1.73 -10.88 -15.07
CA ASN A 140 2.61 -9.76 -15.44
C ASN A 140 1.95 -8.39 -15.28
N SER A 141 0.62 -8.32 -15.28
CA SER A 141 -0.15 -7.07 -15.17
C SER A 141 -0.57 -6.72 -13.74
N VAL A 142 -0.33 -7.60 -12.77
CA VAL A 142 -0.76 -7.40 -11.37
C VAL A 142 -0.25 -6.09 -10.79
N PHE A 143 0.95 -5.67 -11.15
CA PHE A 143 1.62 -4.49 -10.61
C PHE A 143 1.69 -3.31 -11.58
N ASP A 144 0.88 -3.30 -12.63
CA ASP A 144 0.90 -2.23 -13.64
C ASP A 144 0.71 -0.83 -13.04
N CYS A 145 -0.06 -0.70 -11.96
CA CYS A 145 -0.35 0.58 -11.30
C CYS A 145 0.35 0.74 -9.94
N ILE A 146 1.33 -0.10 -9.61
CA ILE A 146 1.96 -0.11 -8.28
C ILE A 146 2.58 1.24 -7.92
N ASP A 147 3.17 1.94 -8.86
CA ASP A 147 3.79 3.25 -8.62
C ASP A 147 2.76 4.31 -8.27
N GLU A 148 1.58 4.31 -8.92
CA GLU A 148 0.46 5.20 -8.59
C GLU A 148 -0.04 4.93 -7.15
N TRP A 149 -0.12 3.66 -6.76
CA TRP A 149 -0.48 3.28 -5.40
C TRP A 149 0.54 3.76 -4.37
N HIS A 150 1.84 3.59 -4.65
CA HIS A 150 2.89 4.08 -3.76
C HIS A 150 2.86 5.61 -3.64
N GLN A 151 2.65 6.33 -4.75
CA GLN A 151 2.50 7.78 -4.72
C GLN A 151 1.28 8.22 -3.90
N MET A 152 0.15 7.54 -4.04
CA MET A 152 -1.05 7.80 -3.27
C MET A 152 -0.81 7.56 -1.78
N PHE A 153 -0.24 6.41 -1.38
CA PHE A 153 0.06 6.12 0.03
C PHE A 153 1.02 7.15 0.62
N LYS A 154 2.05 7.52 -0.12
CA LYS A 154 2.99 8.56 0.29
C LYS A 154 2.28 9.89 0.46
N ARG A 155 1.44 10.28 -0.51
CA ARG A 155 0.73 11.57 -0.49
C ARG A 155 -0.24 11.71 0.68
N ILE A 156 -0.92 10.64 1.08
CA ILE A 156 -1.81 10.63 2.25
C ILE A 156 -1.08 10.38 3.57
N GLY A 157 0.25 10.22 3.54
CA GLY A 157 1.07 9.98 4.73
C GLY A 157 0.83 8.63 5.39
N ARG A 158 0.34 7.63 4.65
CA ARG A 158 0.14 6.28 5.18
C ARG A 158 1.49 5.62 5.49
N TRP A 159 1.59 5.04 6.68
CA TRP A 159 2.71 4.22 7.08
C TRP A 159 2.47 2.74 6.81
N GLY A 160 3.52 2.04 6.37
CA GLY A 160 3.50 0.61 6.10
C GLY A 160 4.83 0.14 5.54
N ASP A 161 5.12 -1.13 5.73
CA ASP A 161 6.32 -1.76 5.14
C ASP A 161 6.05 -2.16 3.69
N PHE A 162 6.00 -1.17 2.81
CA PHE A 162 5.76 -1.37 1.37
C PHE A 162 6.90 -2.10 0.67
N LYS A 163 8.12 -2.05 1.23
CA LYS A 163 9.30 -2.71 0.64
C LYS A 163 9.26 -4.22 0.80
N ASN A 164 8.72 -4.68 1.92
CA ASN A 164 8.58 -6.09 2.24
C ASN A 164 7.12 -6.55 2.09
N ALA A 165 6.34 -5.86 1.25
CA ALA A 165 4.97 -6.23 0.98
C ALA A 165 4.90 -7.66 0.41
N TYR A 166 4.01 -8.49 0.98
CA TYR A 166 3.76 -9.81 0.43
C TYR A 166 2.85 -9.70 -0.80
N SER A 167 2.92 -10.72 -1.64
CA SER A 167 2.03 -10.89 -2.79
C SER A 167 1.26 -12.20 -2.63
N THR A 168 -0.05 -12.16 -2.79
CA THR A 168 -0.87 -13.38 -2.66
C THR A 168 -0.59 -14.43 -3.72
N MET A 169 0.13 -14.07 -4.80
CA MET A 169 0.57 -15.00 -5.83
C MET A 169 1.94 -15.64 -5.56
N ASP A 170 2.60 -15.28 -4.47
CA ASP A 170 3.91 -15.85 -4.14
C ASP A 170 3.74 -17.26 -3.54
N ASN A 171 4.59 -18.19 -3.96
CA ASN A 171 4.58 -19.58 -3.46
C ASN A 171 4.74 -19.68 -1.93
N LYS A 172 5.28 -18.65 -1.29
CA LYS A 172 5.40 -18.59 0.17
C LYS A 172 4.10 -18.20 0.86
N TYR A 173 3.18 -17.59 0.12
CA TYR A 173 1.87 -17.20 0.63
C TYR A 173 0.85 -18.35 0.48
N ILE A 174 0.93 -19.09 -0.65
CA ILE A 174 0.09 -20.26 -0.96
C ILE A 174 0.58 -21.48 -0.20
#